data_348920b03f71917e424b6f20d702d243
#
_entry.id   348920b03f71917e424b6f20d702d243
#
_cell.length_a   1.000
_cell.length_b   1.000
_cell.length_c   1.000
_cell.angle_alpha   90.00
_cell.angle_beta   90.00
_cell.angle_gamma   90.00
#
_symmetry.space_group_name_H-M   'P 1'
#
loop_
_entity.id
_entity.type
_entity.pdbx_description
1 polymer ?
#
loop_
_entity_poly.entity_id
_entity_poly.type
_entity_poly.pdbx_seq_one_letter_code
_entity_poly.pdbx_strand_id
1 'polypeptide(L)'
;MLFNDARPVAPGIPFYLFPDSPAGLDQNTVSIHSRQTTLGALFAGPELGNFQVGGLFMAMLFNDAVLNDQYGFLPVQAFGELKNTDWRISAGLQFDVFAPKTPTVLAFSALCSSGNAGNSFRGSIRIERYTYPTKNSQWTTQVALSDPVTSTIDPQFRFVEDNGWPNVELRLAFGYGPLEQLGLEAIRPFETGVSAVVGQLRNTDLGRAQRTTANVWGLAADYRWQFTEAWGIAGEFYTGEALGTYNGAILQNFNNVTGEGIRSTGGWIETFAFWRSDLHSHIGYGVDSPLSQDVADGVEEPFFGGTGRTYNSTIFANLYWDVSASLRIGNEVTWRKTHYKNPLLLDNDGFGYHSQFQWSF
;
A
#
# COMPACT_ATOMS: atom_id res chain seq x y z
N MET A 1 11.71 16.57 0.53
CA MET A 1 11.67 17.15 -0.83
C MET A 1 11.58 16.01 -1.83
N LEU A 2 10.68 16.11 -2.76
CA LEU A 2 10.49 15.16 -3.85
C LEU A 2 10.54 15.91 -5.18
N PHE A 3 11.41 15.49 -6.07
CA PHE A 3 11.51 15.96 -7.44
C PHE A 3 11.14 14.83 -8.40
N ASN A 4 10.42 15.14 -9.47
CA ASN A 4 10.17 14.21 -10.58
C ASN A 4 10.36 14.98 -11.90
N ASP A 5 11.03 14.39 -12.87
CA ASP A 5 11.22 14.98 -14.22
C ASP A 5 10.00 14.72 -15.12
N ALA A 6 9.24 13.66 -14.86
CA ALA A 6 7.94 13.40 -15.44
C ALA A 6 6.84 13.57 -14.37
N ARG A 7 5.71 14.16 -14.73
CA ARG A 7 4.62 14.48 -13.79
C ARG A 7 3.92 13.23 -13.28
N PRO A 8 4.02 12.89 -11.97
CA PRO A 8 3.18 11.84 -11.40
C PRO A 8 1.81 12.38 -11.03
N VAL A 9 0.80 11.49 -10.99
CA VAL A 9 -0.41 11.80 -10.27
C VAL A 9 -0.06 11.96 -8.79
N ALA A 10 -0.65 12.95 -8.13
CA ALA A 10 -0.29 13.33 -6.77
C ALA A 10 1.24 13.54 -6.59
N PRO A 11 1.80 14.68 -7.01
CA PRO A 11 3.25 14.90 -7.03
C PRO A 11 3.97 14.64 -5.72
N GLY A 12 3.33 14.84 -4.59
CA GLY A 12 3.87 14.51 -3.26
C GLY A 12 3.72 13.04 -2.87
N ILE A 13 2.95 12.25 -3.63
CA ILE A 13 2.63 10.85 -3.38
C ILE A 13 2.53 10.13 -4.73
N PRO A 14 3.66 9.86 -5.38
CA PRO A 14 3.68 9.39 -6.77
C PRO A 14 3.14 7.97 -6.88
N PHE A 15 2.00 7.80 -7.55
CA PHE A 15 1.43 6.49 -7.87
C PHE A 15 1.82 6.02 -9.26
N TYR A 16 1.51 6.81 -10.29
CA TYR A 16 1.82 6.57 -11.70
C TYR A 16 2.07 7.91 -12.41
N LEU A 17 2.58 7.89 -13.63
CA LEU A 17 2.89 9.10 -14.39
C LEU A 17 1.71 9.52 -15.26
N PHE A 18 1.62 10.82 -15.53
CA PHE A 18 0.79 11.37 -16.58
C PHE A 18 1.26 10.85 -17.94
N PRO A 19 0.37 10.74 -18.96
CA PRO A 19 0.82 10.39 -20.30
C PRO A 19 1.72 11.50 -20.88
N ASP A 20 2.75 11.12 -21.59
CA ASP A 20 3.53 12.03 -22.44
C ASP A 20 2.72 12.34 -23.70
N SER A 21 1.78 13.27 -23.59
CA SER A 21 0.81 13.57 -24.63
C SER A 21 1.01 14.97 -25.23
N PRO A 22 0.51 15.20 -26.45
CA PRO A 22 0.54 16.54 -27.08
C PRO A 22 -0.20 17.63 -26.30
N ALA A 23 -1.09 17.26 -25.35
CA ALA A 23 -1.78 18.20 -24.48
C ALA A 23 -0.83 18.90 -23.51
N GLY A 24 0.39 18.36 -23.30
CA GLY A 24 1.44 19.03 -22.53
C GLY A 24 1.16 19.08 -21.03
N LEU A 25 0.40 18.14 -20.49
CA LEU A 25 0.14 18.05 -19.06
C LEU A 25 1.31 17.39 -18.32
N ASP A 26 2.20 16.69 -19.01
CA ASP A 26 3.41 16.12 -18.43
C ASP A 26 4.46 17.21 -18.23
N GLN A 27 4.77 17.48 -16.97
CA GLN A 27 5.73 18.49 -16.56
C GLN A 27 6.49 18.00 -15.33
N ASN A 28 7.75 18.45 -15.22
CA ASN A 28 8.53 18.21 -14.01
C ASN A 28 7.87 18.85 -12.78
N THR A 29 8.00 18.19 -11.65
CA THR A 29 7.39 18.64 -10.40
C THR A 29 8.40 18.66 -9.26
N VAL A 30 8.22 19.62 -8.35
CA VAL A 30 8.91 19.67 -7.05
C VAL A 30 7.87 19.80 -5.96
N SER A 31 7.99 18.98 -4.92
CA SER A 31 7.16 19.07 -3.73
C SER A 31 8.03 19.10 -2.47
N ILE A 32 7.74 20.05 -1.58
CA ILE A 32 8.34 20.13 -0.24
C ILE A 32 7.19 20.11 0.74
N HIS A 33 7.08 19.02 1.53
CA HIS A 33 5.93 18.81 2.38
C HIS A 33 6.27 18.02 3.65
N SER A 34 5.37 18.09 4.62
CA SER A 34 5.40 17.35 5.88
C SER A 34 4.29 16.29 6.02
N ARG A 35 3.72 15.83 4.88
CA ARG A 35 2.55 14.92 4.85
C ARG A 35 2.74 13.60 5.60
N GLN A 36 3.98 13.14 5.72
CA GLN A 36 4.30 11.90 6.44
C GLN A 36 4.54 12.10 7.94
N THR A 37 4.40 13.33 8.45
CA THR A 37 4.42 13.58 9.91
C THR A 37 3.28 12.82 10.56
N THR A 38 3.61 11.90 11.47
CA THR A 38 2.66 11.01 12.12
C THR A 38 2.64 11.28 13.62
N LEU A 39 1.43 11.35 14.16
CA LEU A 39 1.19 11.42 15.61
C LEU A 39 0.41 10.17 16.03
N GLY A 40 0.84 9.52 17.10
CA GLY A 40 0.21 8.30 17.58
C GLY A 40 0.15 8.20 19.09
N ALA A 41 -0.80 7.41 19.57
CA ALA A 41 -0.96 7.08 20.97
C ALA A 41 -1.30 5.58 21.10
N LEU A 42 -0.54 4.90 21.92
CA LEU A 42 -0.82 3.53 22.36
C LEU A 42 -1.60 3.56 23.66
N PHE A 43 -2.64 2.76 23.75
CA PHE A 43 -3.48 2.62 24.93
C PHE A 43 -3.29 1.24 25.52
N ALA A 44 -3.02 1.18 26.83
CA ALA A 44 -3.06 -0.04 27.61
C ALA A 44 -4.15 0.10 28.68
N GLY A 45 -5.11 -0.80 28.64
CA GLY A 45 -6.22 -0.87 29.58
C GLY A 45 -6.05 -1.98 30.61
N PRO A 46 -7.08 -2.27 31.40
CA PRO A 46 -7.07 -3.36 32.36
C PRO A 46 -7.07 -4.73 31.66
N GLU A 47 -6.78 -5.75 32.41
CA GLU A 47 -6.98 -7.14 31.98
C GLU A 47 -8.48 -7.50 32.01
N LEU A 48 -8.92 -8.20 30.97
CA LEU A 48 -10.25 -8.79 30.88
C LEU A 48 -10.10 -10.32 30.75
N GLY A 49 -10.25 -11.02 31.85
CA GLY A 49 -9.94 -12.45 31.90
C GLY A 49 -8.44 -12.70 31.68
N ASN A 50 -8.09 -13.39 30.62
CA ASN A 50 -6.71 -13.63 30.21
C ASN A 50 -6.26 -12.73 29.04
N PHE A 51 -7.03 -11.70 28.72
CA PHE A 51 -6.71 -10.73 27.67
C PHE A 51 -6.27 -9.39 28.27
N GLN A 52 -5.22 -8.82 27.71
CA GLN A 52 -4.87 -7.42 27.88
C GLN A 52 -5.73 -6.58 26.92
N VAL A 53 -6.45 -5.61 27.47
CA VAL A 53 -7.16 -4.60 26.67
C VAL A 53 -6.13 -3.58 26.17
N GLY A 54 -6.23 -3.18 24.91
CA GLY A 54 -5.34 -2.20 24.32
C GLY A 54 -5.97 -1.49 23.15
N GLY A 55 -5.18 -0.66 22.50
CA GLY A 55 -5.57 0.04 21.27
C GLY A 55 -4.48 0.95 20.75
N LEU A 56 -4.64 1.38 19.52
CA LEU A 56 -3.76 2.32 18.84
C LEU A 56 -4.61 3.39 18.16
N PHE A 57 -4.22 4.64 18.36
CA PHE A 57 -4.62 5.74 17.50
C PHE A 57 -3.38 6.29 16.80
N MET A 58 -3.44 6.45 15.48
CA MET A 58 -2.38 7.06 14.69
C MET A 58 -2.99 7.90 13.57
N ALA A 59 -2.54 9.15 13.45
CA ALA A 59 -2.94 10.05 12.38
C ALA A 59 -1.71 10.70 11.76
N MET A 60 -1.78 11.03 10.47
CA MET A 60 -0.72 11.73 9.76
C MET A 60 -1.20 13.08 9.23
N LEU A 61 -0.27 14.01 9.03
CA LEU A 61 -0.50 15.29 8.36
C LEU A 61 -0.63 15.08 6.85
N PHE A 62 -1.62 14.30 6.48
CA PHE A 62 -1.93 14.06 5.09
C PHE A 62 -2.96 15.08 4.59
N ASN A 63 -2.87 15.42 3.34
CA ASN A 63 -3.89 16.22 2.69
C ASN A 63 -4.22 15.66 1.32
N ASP A 64 -5.20 16.26 0.70
CA ASP A 64 -5.52 16.06 -0.69
C ASP A 64 -4.38 16.64 -1.57
N ALA A 65 -3.35 15.83 -1.77
CA ALA A 65 -2.18 16.18 -2.56
C ALA A 65 -2.48 16.32 -4.07
N VAL A 66 -3.66 15.87 -4.50
CA VAL A 66 -4.07 15.91 -5.90
C VAL A 66 -4.80 17.21 -6.23
N LEU A 67 -5.72 17.65 -5.35
CA LEU A 67 -6.61 18.76 -5.66
C LEU A 67 -6.22 20.07 -5.00
N ASN A 68 -5.95 20.08 -3.72
CA ASN A 68 -5.87 21.33 -2.95
C ASN A 68 -4.54 21.58 -2.27
N ASP A 69 -3.69 20.58 -2.14
CA ASP A 69 -2.44 20.65 -1.36
C ASP A 69 -2.61 21.22 0.07
N GLN A 70 -3.76 20.98 0.69
CA GLN A 70 -4.06 21.42 2.04
C GLN A 70 -3.62 20.37 3.06
N TYR A 71 -3.20 20.82 4.24
CA TYR A 71 -2.84 19.92 5.33
C TYR A 71 -4.04 19.65 6.23
N GLY A 72 -4.18 18.39 6.62
CA GLY A 72 -5.18 17.93 7.56
C GLY A 72 -4.70 16.71 8.34
N PHE A 73 -5.45 16.29 9.34
CA PHE A 73 -5.19 15.05 10.05
C PHE A 73 -5.99 13.91 9.42
N LEU A 74 -5.29 12.92 8.88
CA LEU A 74 -5.87 11.69 8.36
C LEU A 74 -5.62 10.57 9.38
N PRO A 75 -6.65 10.03 10.05
CA PRO A 75 -6.49 8.81 10.82
C PRO A 75 -6.08 7.67 9.90
N VAL A 76 -4.96 7.01 10.22
CA VAL A 76 -4.46 5.84 9.48
C VAL A 76 -4.63 4.55 10.26
N GLN A 77 -4.66 4.65 11.59
CA GLN A 77 -5.06 3.56 12.46
C GLN A 77 -5.87 4.13 13.65
N ALA A 78 -6.97 3.48 14.00
CA ALA A 78 -7.80 3.82 15.15
C ALA A 78 -8.60 2.57 15.54
N PHE A 79 -8.02 1.73 16.39
CA PHE A 79 -8.64 0.46 16.79
C PHE A 79 -8.45 0.16 18.25
N GLY A 80 -9.39 -0.61 18.80
CA GLY A 80 -9.25 -1.30 20.08
C GLY A 80 -8.90 -2.76 19.88
N GLU A 81 -8.24 -3.36 20.86
CA GLU A 81 -7.85 -4.76 20.81
C GLU A 81 -7.94 -5.46 22.16
N LEU A 82 -8.16 -6.78 22.07
CA LEU A 82 -7.97 -7.75 23.14
C LEU A 82 -6.86 -8.70 22.72
N LYS A 83 -5.78 -8.78 23.48
CA LYS A 83 -4.61 -9.57 23.11
C LYS A 83 -4.12 -10.43 24.27
N ASN A 84 -3.72 -11.67 23.96
CA ASN A 84 -2.94 -12.50 24.84
C ASN A 84 -1.83 -13.21 24.04
N THR A 85 -1.16 -14.20 24.62
CA THR A 85 -0.08 -14.93 23.95
C THR A 85 -0.54 -15.60 22.66
N ASP A 86 -1.79 -16.08 22.63
CA ASP A 86 -2.30 -16.96 21.57
C ASP A 86 -3.25 -16.24 20.60
N TRP A 87 -3.90 -15.18 21.04
CA TRP A 87 -4.98 -14.54 20.31
C TRP A 87 -4.86 -13.02 20.31
N ARG A 88 -5.29 -12.43 19.21
CA ARG A 88 -5.59 -11.01 19.11
C ARG A 88 -6.93 -10.84 18.42
N ILE A 89 -7.80 -10.05 19.03
CA ILE A 89 -9.10 -9.64 18.47
C ILE A 89 -9.07 -8.12 18.42
N SER A 90 -9.25 -7.54 17.25
CA SER A 90 -9.21 -6.08 17.09
C SER A 90 -10.37 -5.59 16.24
N ALA A 91 -10.84 -4.37 16.51
CA ALA A 91 -11.89 -3.73 15.74
C ALA A 91 -11.60 -2.24 15.60
N GLY A 92 -11.80 -1.72 14.39
CA GLY A 92 -11.56 -0.32 14.04
C GLY A 92 -10.82 -0.14 12.73
N LEU A 93 -10.27 1.05 12.54
CA LEU A 93 -9.46 1.40 11.37
C LEU A 93 -8.07 0.79 11.50
N GLN A 94 -7.70 -0.09 10.59
CA GLN A 94 -6.39 -0.78 10.58
C GLN A 94 -6.00 -1.21 9.17
N PHE A 95 -4.73 -1.55 8.98
CA PHE A 95 -4.25 -2.03 7.68
C PHE A 95 -4.87 -3.36 7.28
N ASP A 96 -4.93 -3.62 5.97
CA ASP A 96 -5.45 -4.85 5.39
C ASP A 96 -4.69 -6.10 5.89
N VAL A 97 -5.38 -7.23 5.88
CA VAL A 97 -4.78 -8.56 6.07
C VAL A 97 -4.30 -9.12 4.73
N PHE A 98 -4.97 -8.73 3.65
CA PHE A 98 -4.57 -9.08 2.28
C PHE A 98 -3.33 -8.30 1.88
N ALA A 99 -2.30 -9.00 1.37
CA ALA A 99 -1.07 -8.42 0.83
C ALA A 99 -0.42 -7.38 1.79
N PRO A 100 0.00 -7.79 3.01
CA PRO A 100 0.30 -6.84 4.08
C PRO A 100 1.76 -6.34 4.09
N LYS A 101 2.63 -6.85 3.23
CA LYS A 101 4.03 -6.41 3.21
C LYS A 101 4.18 -5.11 2.44
N THR A 102 5.13 -4.29 2.88
CA THR A 102 5.39 -2.99 2.29
C THR A 102 6.87 -2.87 1.95
N PRO A 103 7.24 -2.41 0.76
CA PRO A 103 8.63 -2.14 0.40
C PRO A 103 9.18 -0.96 1.21
N THR A 104 10.47 -0.98 1.46
CA THR A 104 11.16 0.08 2.22
C THR A 104 11.53 1.22 1.29
N VAL A 105 10.61 2.17 1.11
CA VAL A 105 10.77 3.35 0.25
C VAL A 105 10.45 4.63 1.03
N LEU A 106 10.96 5.77 0.56
CA LEU A 106 10.70 7.07 1.19
C LEU A 106 9.35 7.65 0.80
N ALA A 107 8.85 7.34 -0.38
CA ALA A 107 7.58 7.86 -0.86
C ALA A 107 6.41 7.21 -0.10
N PHE A 108 5.47 8.05 0.37
CA PHE A 108 4.25 7.57 1.06
C PHE A 108 3.42 6.58 0.21
N SER A 109 3.48 6.69 -1.10
CA SER A 109 2.81 5.73 -2.00
C SER A 109 3.27 4.28 -1.82
N ALA A 110 4.45 4.05 -1.22
CA ALA A 110 4.96 2.72 -0.87
C ALA A 110 4.86 1.71 -2.04
N LEU A 111 5.11 2.15 -3.28
CA LEU A 111 4.89 1.40 -4.54
C LEU A 111 3.44 0.95 -4.78
N CYS A 112 2.43 1.52 -4.10
CA CYS A 112 1.04 1.36 -4.51
C CYS A 112 0.91 1.72 -5.99
N SER A 113 0.15 0.93 -6.76
CA SER A 113 0.07 0.99 -8.22
C SER A 113 1.34 0.53 -8.98
N SER A 114 2.40 0.15 -8.27
CA SER A 114 3.61 -0.46 -8.84
C SER A 114 3.92 -1.78 -8.13
N GLY A 115 2.90 -2.61 -7.90
CA GLY A 115 3.05 -3.96 -7.38
C GLY A 115 2.81 -4.14 -5.89
N ASN A 116 2.73 -3.07 -5.09
CA ASN A 116 2.31 -3.16 -3.70
C ASN A 116 0.78 -3.06 -3.62
N ALA A 117 0.11 -4.21 -3.63
CA ALA A 117 -1.31 -4.31 -3.33
C ALA A 117 -1.53 -4.38 -1.81
N GLY A 118 -2.80 -4.33 -1.36
CA GLY A 118 -3.09 -4.23 0.06
C GLY A 118 -2.59 -2.91 0.64
N ASN A 119 -2.08 -2.95 1.86
CA ASN A 119 -1.52 -1.78 2.54
C ASN A 119 -2.44 -0.55 2.56
N SER A 120 -3.75 -0.79 2.46
CA SER A 120 -4.77 0.21 2.67
C SER A 120 -5.27 0.12 4.10
N PHE A 121 -5.75 1.22 4.65
CA PHE A 121 -6.37 1.22 5.97
C PHE A 121 -7.88 1.40 5.84
N ARG A 122 -8.60 0.47 6.46
CA ARG A 122 -10.05 0.40 6.41
C ARG A 122 -10.65 -0.06 7.72
N GLY A 123 -11.92 0.21 7.94
CA GLY A 123 -12.67 -0.33 9.06
C GLY A 123 -12.73 -1.85 8.97
N SER A 124 -12.30 -2.55 10.00
CA SER A 124 -12.35 -4.01 10.02
C SER A 124 -12.50 -4.58 11.42
N ILE A 125 -13.05 -5.79 11.48
CA ILE A 125 -13.02 -6.66 12.66
C ILE A 125 -12.09 -7.81 12.31
N ARG A 126 -11.04 -8.02 13.12
CA ARG A 126 -9.99 -8.99 12.85
C ARG A 126 -9.80 -9.93 14.03
N ILE A 127 -9.59 -11.19 13.72
CA ILE A 127 -9.21 -12.25 14.67
C ILE A 127 -7.91 -12.86 14.19
N GLU A 128 -6.93 -12.94 15.09
CA GLU A 128 -5.63 -13.54 14.83
C GLU A 128 -5.36 -14.65 15.83
N ARG A 129 -4.84 -15.77 15.34
CA ARG A 129 -4.37 -16.90 16.15
C ARG A 129 -2.87 -17.07 15.96
N TYR A 130 -2.14 -17.10 17.07
CA TYR A 130 -0.71 -17.39 17.10
C TYR A 130 -0.51 -18.80 17.63
N THR A 131 0.33 -19.58 16.96
CA THR A 131 0.71 -20.94 17.37
C THR A 131 2.23 -21.05 17.31
N TYR A 132 2.83 -21.57 18.37
CA TYR A 132 4.27 -21.63 18.53
C TYR A 132 4.75 -23.08 18.56
N PRO A 133 5.04 -23.72 17.41
CA PRO A 133 5.57 -25.09 17.38
C PRO A 133 6.89 -25.23 18.12
N THR A 134 7.72 -24.20 18.08
CA THR A 134 8.97 -24.09 18.86
C THR A 134 9.14 -22.67 19.40
N LYS A 135 10.14 -22.44 20.25
CA LYS A 135 10.46 -21.09 20.77
C LYS A 135 10.82 -20.10 19.64
N ASN A 136 11.33 -20.61 18.54
CA ASN A 136 11.82 -19.80 17.41
C ASN A 136 10.88 -19.86 16.19
N SER A 137 9.72 -20.48 16.29
CA SER A 137 8.78 -20.56 15.16
C SER A 137 7.37 -20.20 15.57
N GLN A 138 6.66 -19.55 14.66
CA GLN A 138 5.30 -19.06 14.86
C GLN A 138 4.50 -19.24 13.57
N TRP A 139 3.31 -19.80 13.72
CA TRP A 139 2.26 -19.67 12.72
C TRP A 139 1.30 -18.56 13.15
N THR A 140 0.92 -17.72 12.20
CA THR A 140 -0.10 -16.69 12.39
C THR A 140 -1.23 -16.92 11.40
N THR A 141 -2.43 -17.15 11.91
CA THR A 141 -3.65 -17.22 11.10
C THR A 141 -4.48 -15.98 11.37
N GLN A 142 -4.87 -15.26 10.32
CA GLN A 142 -5.65 -14.03 10.43
C GLN A 142 -6.92 -14.15 9.58
N VAL A 143 -8.04 -13.67 10.13
CA VAL A 143 -9.32 -13.54 9.45
C VAL A 143 -9.85 -12.14 9.74
N ALA A 144 -10.26 -11.42 8.70
CA ALA A 144 -10.91 -10.12 8.88
C ALA A 144 -12.19 -10.01 8.06
N LEU A 145 -13.14 -9.26 8.63
CA LEU A 145 -14.29 -8.70 7.92
C LEU A 145 -14.01 -7.22 7.75
N SER A 146 -13.82 -6.79 6.53
CA SER A 146 -13.29 -5.47 6.20
C SER A 146 -14.28 -4.66 5.36
N ASP A 147 -14.27 -3.34 5.54
CA ASP A 147 -15.00 -2.42 4.68
C ASP A 147 -14.53 -2.63 3.23
N PRO A 148 -15.44 -2.86 2.26
CA PRO A 148 -15.07 -3.05 0.85
C PRO A 148 -14.38 -1.83 0.24
N VAL A 149 -14.65 -0.65 0.78
CA VAL A 149 -14.13 0.63 0.27
C VAL A 149 -13.26 1.28 1.33
N THR A 150 -12.03 1.65 0.96
CA THR A 150 -11.15 2.37 1.90
C THR A 150 -11.67 3.77 2.18
N SER A 151 -11.55 4.20 3.42
CA SER A 151 -11.95 5.56 3.85
C SER A 151 -11.00 6.65 3.34
N THR A 152 -9.84 6.29 2.81
CA THR A 152 -8.82 7.23 2.35
C THR A 152 -9.02 7.76 0.95
N ILE A 153 -9.88 7.12 0.16
CA ILE A 153 -10.19 7.60 -1.18
C ILE A 153 -11.22 8.72 -1.05
N ASP A 154 -10.86 9.90 -1.53
CA ASP A 154 -11.77 11.04 -1.62
C ASP A 154 -13.07 10.61 -2.34
N PRO A 155 -14.26 10.98 -1.81
CA PRO A 155 -15.54 10.63 -2.42
C PRO A 155 -15.68 11.00 -3.89
N GLN A 156 -15.04 12.07 -4.34
CA GLN A 156 -15.08 12.46 -5.75
C GLN A 156 -14.30 11.50 -6.68
N PHE A 157 -13.44 10.64 -6.13
CA PHE A 157 -12.77 9.57 -6.86
C PHE A 157 -13.47 8.21 -6.71
N ARG A 158 -14.55 8.15 -5.95
CA ARG A 158 -15.31 6.94 -5.73
C ARG A 158 -16.25 6.67 -6.90
N PHE A 159 -15.76 5.99 -7.91
CA PHE A 159 -16.63 5.35 -8.92
C PHE A 159 -17.14 3.98 -8.43
N VAL A 160 -16.85 3.61 -7.20
CA VAL A 160 -17.23 2.34 -6.59
C VAL A 160 -17.99 2.56 -5.28
N GLU A 161 -18.97 1.72 -5.02
CA GLU A 161 -19.68 1.59 -3.75
C GLU A 161 -19.50 0.18 -3.19
N ASP A 162 -19.66 0.03 -1.87
CA ASP A 162 -19.86 -1.29 -1.30
C ASP A 162 -21.14 -1.93 -1.84
N ASN A 163 -21.23 -3.26 -1.78
CA ASN A 163 -22.42 -4.02 -2.19
C ASN A 163 -23.29 -4.46 -1.00
N GLY A 164 -23.09 -3.86 0.18
CA GLY A 164 -23.80 -4.19 1.41
C GLY A 164 -23.24 -5.43 2.13
N TRP A 165 -22.08 -5.92 1.70
CA TRP A 165 -21.37 -7.06 2.29
C TRP A 165 -19.93 -6.66 2.59
N PRO A 166 -19.35 -7.09 3.74
CA PRO A 166 -17.94 -6.89 4.02
C PRO A 166 -17.09 -7.76 3.07
N ASN A 167 -15.89 -7.28 2.76
CA ASN A 167 -14.88 -8.18 2.22
C ASN A 167 -14.39 -9.11 3.32
N VAL A 168 -14.12 -10.36 2.95
CA VAL A 168 -13.48 -11.35 3.82
C VAL A 168 -12.02 -11.46 3.44
N GLU A 169 -11.13 -11.19 4.39
CA GLU A 169 -9.69 -11.32 4.21
C GLU A 169 -9.16 -12.46 5.08
N LEU A 170 -8.22 -13.21 4.53
CA LEU A 170 -7.58 -14.34 5.17
C LEU A 170 -6.08 -14.26 4.98
N ARG A 171 -5.30 -14.66 6.00
CA ARG A 171 -3.84 -14.84 5.87
C ARG A 171 -3.37 -16.00 6.74
N LEU A 172 -2.43 -16.76 6.21
CA LEU A 172 -1.63 -17.72 6.93
C LEU A 172 -0.16 -17.38 6.73
N ALA A 173 0.54 -17.14 7.82
CA ALA A 173 1.95 -16.80 7.78
C ALA A 173 2.77 -17.71 8.71
N PHE A 174 4.02 -17.92 8.33
CA PHE A 174 5.01 -18.63 9.12
C PHE A 174 6.24 -17.75 9.33
N GLY A 175 6.66 -17.62 10.59
CA GLY A 175 7.86 -16.91 10.98
C GLY A 175 8.85 -17.82 11.68
N TYR A 176 10.15 -17.64 11.41
CA TYR A 176 11.25 -18.38 12.02
C TYR A 176 12.41 -17.48 12.43
N GLY A 177 13.02 -17.79 13.55
CA GLY A 177 14.11 -17.05 14.17
C GLY A 177 13.67 -16.28 15.42
N PRO A 178 14.59 -15.57 16.09
CA PRO A 178 14.25 -14.72 17.23
C PRO A 178 13.26 -13.64 16.80
N LEU A 179 12.38 -13.25 17.74
CA LEU A 179 11.50 -12.11 17.53
C LEU A 179 12.23 -10.84 17.93
N GLU A 180 12.42 -9.95 16.98
CA GLU A 180 13.08 -8.66 17.20
C GLU A 180 12.06 -7.53 17.14
N GLN A 181 12.12 -6.59 18.07
CA GLN A 181 11.25 -5.42 18.07
C GLN A 181 11.90 -4.33 17.21
N LEU A 182 11.21 -3.92 16.14
CA LEU A 182 11.62 -2.82 15.29
C LEU A 182 10.52 -1.74 15.30
N GLY A 183 10.69 -0.73 16.12
CA GLY A 183 9.66 0.28 16.35
C GLY A 183 8.39 -0.34 16.95
N LEU A 184 7.26 -0.18 16.26
CA LEU A 184 5.97 -0.77 16.65
C LEU A 184 5.77 -2.20 16.13
N GLU A 185 6.65 -2.67 15.24
CA GLU A 185 6.57 -3.99 14.64
C GLU A 185 7.49 -4.98 15.34
N ALA A 186 7.04 -6.22 15.40
CA ALA A 186 7.84 -7.35 15.85
C ALA A 186 8.10 -8.25 14.63
N ILE A 187 9.35 -8.34 14.22
CA ILE A 187 9.77 -9.06 13.03
C ILE A 187 10.65 -10.25 13.35
N ARG A 188 10.64 -11.24 12.47
CA ARG A 188 11.57 -12.38 12.51
C ARG A 188 12.50 -12.34 11.31
N PRO A 189 13.71 -12.90 11.40
CA PRO A 189 14.65 -12.97 10.27
C PRO A 189 14.05 -13.66 9.04
N PHE A 190 13.18 -14.65 9.25
CA PHE A 190 12.43 -15.27 8.18
C PHE A 190 10.93 -15.20 8.45
N GLU A 191 10.19 -14.73 7.47
CA GLU A 191 8.73 -14.75 7.46
C GLU A 191 8.23 -14.99 6.04
N THR A 192 7.21 -15.80 5.88
CA THR A 192 6.49 -15.99 4.63
C THR A 192 5.00 -16.15 4.91
N GLY A 193 4.17 -15.73 3.99
CA GLY A 193 2.73 -15.80 4.14
C GLY A 193 2.01 -15.95 2.81
N VAL A 194 0.79 -16.40 2.90
CA VAL A 194 -0.19 -16.36 1.81
C VAL A 194 -1.45 -15.70 2.32
N SER A 195 -2.07 -14.88 1.49
CA SER A 195 -3.29 -14.19 1.85
C SER A 195 -4.29 -14.19 0.70
N ALA A 196 -5.56 -13.98 1.04
CA ALA A 196 -6.65 -13.92 0.08
C ALA A 196 -7.67 -12.88 0.51
N VAL A 197 -8.38 -12.34 -0.45
CA VAL A 197 -9.57 -11.50 -0.24
C VAL A 197 -10.68 -11.93 -1.18
N VAL A 198 -11.92 -11.88 -0.70
CA VAL A 198 -13.13 -12.07 -1.49
C VAL A 198 -14.21 -11.07 -1.06
N GLY A 199 -14.95 -10.54 -2.03
CA GLY A 199 -16.02 -9.59 -1.80
C GLY A 199 -16.71 -9.14 -3.08
N GLN A 200 -17.43 -8.04 -3.00
CA GLN A 200 -18.10 -7.45 -4.16
C GLN A 200 -18.12 -5.92 -4.06
N LEU A 201 -18.00 -5.27 -5.20
CA LEU A 201 -18.15 -3.83 -5.36
C LEU A 201 -19.25 -3.51 -6.36
N ARG A 202 -19.97 -2.39 -6.17
CA ARG A 202 -20.87 -1.80 -7.15
C ARG A 202 -20.16 -0.72 -7.95
N ASN A 203 -20.47 -0.65 -9.21
CA ASN A 203 -20.08 0.48 -10.03
C ASN A 203 -21.17 1.55 -9.98
N THR A 204 -20.80 2.77 -9.56
CA THR A 204 -21.67 3.94 -9.44
C THR A 204 -21.53 4.93 -10.56
N ASP A 205 -20.88 4.57 -11.67
CA ASP A 205 -20.75 5.46 -12.81
C ASP A 205 -22.15 5.96 -13.25
N LEU A 206 -22.39 7.25 -13.02
CA LEU A 206 -23.67 7.91 -13.29
C LEU A 206 -24.00 7.99 -14.78
N GLY A 207 -23.03 7.78 -15.68
CA GLY A 207 -23.23 7.70 -17.12
C GLY A 207 -23.87 6.40 -17.59
N ARG A 208 -24.03 5.41 -16.71
CA ARG A 208 -24.61 4.11 -17.02
C ARG A 208 -26.08 4.04 -16.69
N ALA A 209 -26.84 3.44 -17.61
CA ALA A 209 -28.25 3.17 -17.41
C ALA A 209 -28.53 2.10 -16.32
N GLN A 210 -27.54 1.28 -16.00
CA GLN A 210 -27.66 0.20 -15.02
C GLN A 210 -26.41 0.14 -14.12
N ARG A 211 -26.65 -0.05 -12.80
CA ARG A 211 -25.58 -0.41 -11.86
C ARG A 211 -25.11 -1.81 -12.17
N THR A 212 -23.80 -1.99 -12.21
CA THR A 212 -23.17 -3.29 -12.31
C THR A 212 -22.42 -3.61 -11.03
N THR A 213 -22.26 -4.89 -10.72
CA THR A 213 -21.44 -5.36 -9.61
C THR A 213 -20.28 -6.16 -10.18
N ALA A 214 -19.11 -6.03 -9.58
CA ALA A 214 -17.98 -6.90 -9.87
C ALA A 214 -17.58 -7.68 -8.60
N ASN A 215 -17.14 -8.91 -8.81
CA ASN A 215 -16.53 -9.67 -7.76
C ASN A 215 -15.15 -9.11 -7.46
N VAL A 216 -14.86 -8.95 -6.18
CA VAL A 216 -13.51 -8.70 -5.69
C VAL A 216 -12.91 -10.03 -5.30
N TRP A 217 -11.78 -10.38 -5.85
CA TRP A 217 -10.99 -11.50 -5.34
C TRP A 217 -9.51 -11.23 -5.53
N GLY A 218 -8.70 -11.72 -4.62
CA GLY A 218 -7.25 -11.62 -4.68
C GLY A 218 -6.57 -12.76 -3.95
N LEU A 219 -5.43 -13.14 -4.47
CA LEU A 219 -4.48 -14.06 -3.84
C LEU A 219 -3.14 -13.36 -3.81
N ALA A 220 -2.44 -13.43 -2.68
CA ALA A 220 -1.09 -12.88 -2.54
C ALA A 220 -0.18 -13.85 -1.78
N ALA A 221 1.11 -13.74 -2.07
CA ALA A 221 2.17 -14.41 -1.34
C ALA A 221 3.24 -13.40 -0.97
N ASP A 222 3.70 -13.43 0.25
CA ASP A 222 4.69 -12.51 0.79
C ASP A 222 5.85 -13.25 1.44
N TYR A 223 7.01 -12.62 1.47
CA TYR A 223 8.18 -13.15 2.16
C TYR A 223 9.11 -12.05 2.62
N ARG A 224 9.86 -12.34 3.70
CA ARG A 224 11.05 -11.62 4.15
C ARG A 224 12.06 -12.66 4.63
N TRP A 225 13.27 -12.55 4.15
CA TRP A 225 14.37 -13.44 4.55
C TRP A 225 15.67 -12.66 4.71
N GLN A 226 16.08 -12.49 5.95
CA GLN A 226 17.38 -11.97 6.33
C GLN A 226 18.32 -13.17 6.49
N PHE A 227 19.14 -13.46 5.49
CA PHE A 227 20.00 -14.64 5.45
C PHE A 227 21.37 -14.40 6.07
N THR A 228 21.77 -13.15 6.33
CA THR A 228 22.91 -12.76 7.16
C THR A 228 22.52 -11.58 8.04
N GLU A 229 23.37 -11.21 9.01
CA GLU A 229 23.16 -10.00 9.83
C GLU A 229 23.10 -8.72 8.96
N ALA A 230 23.80 -8.73 7.82
CA ALA A 230 23.90 -7.57 6.94
C ALA A 230 22.96 -7.59 5.73
N TRP A 231 22.47 -8.75 5.29
CA TRP A 231 21.79 -8.87 4.00
C TRP A 231 20.49 -9.66 4.09
N GLY A 232 19.53 -9.24 3.30
CA GLY A 232 18.28 -9.95 3.14
C GLY A 232 17.49 -9.51 1.91
N ILE A 233 16.37 -10.20 1.71
CA ILE A 233 15.40 -9.93 0.65
C ILE A 233 14.00 -9.87 1.24
N ALA A 234 13.13 -9.09 0.63
CA ALA A 234 11.70 -9.09 0.92
C ALA A 234 10.91 -8.90 -0.37
N GLY A 235 9.66 -9.30 -0.37
CA GLY A 235 8.81 -9.13 -1.52
C GLY A 235 7.40 -9.63 -1.29
N GLU A 236 6.55 -9.28 -2.24
CA GLU A 236 5.16 -9.68 -2.30
C GLU A 236 4.72 -9.81 -3.76
N PHE A 237 3.88 -10.77 -4.03
CA PHE A 237 3.26 -10.99 -5.32
C PHE A 237 1.76 -11.15 -5.13
N TYR A 238 0.96 -10.59 -6.04
CA TYR A 238 -0.48 -10.75 -6.02
C TYR A 238 -1.08 -10.97 -7.41
N THR A 239 -2.29 -11.54 -7.43
CA THR A 239 -3.17 -11.60 -8.59
C THR A 239 -4.62 -11.53 -8.15
N GLY A 240 -5.49 -10.97 -8.98
CA GLY A 240 -6.91 -10.88 -8.63
C GLY A 240 -7.71 -10.03 -9.59
N GLU A 241 -8.91 -9.65 -9.16
CA GLU A 241 -9.88 -8.84 -9.90
C GLU A 241 -10.48 -7.75 -9.00
N ALA A 242 -10.71 -6.57 -9.58
CA ALA A 242 -11.27 -5.40 -8.92
C ALA A 242 -10.49 -4.98 -7.64
N LEU A 243 -9.17 -5.05 -7.69
CA LEU A 243 -8.28 -4.75 -6.57
C LEU A 243 -7.84 -3.29 -6.46
N GLY A 244 -8.46 -2.35 -7.20
CA GLY A 244 -8.11 -0.94 -7.12
C GLY A 244 -8.27 -0.32 -5.73
N THR A 245 -9.26 -0.75 -4.94
CA THR A 245 -9.42 -0.36 -3.54
C THR A 245 -8.41 -1.02 -2.59
N TYR A 246 -7.63 -1.98 -3.10
CA TYR A 246 -6.48 -2.60 -2.46
C TYR A 246 -5.16 -2.14 -3.09
N ASN A 247 -5.10 -0.95 -3.69
CA ASN A 247 -3.92 -0.37 -4.35
C ASN A 247 -3.37 -1.16 -5.56
N GLY A 248 -4.08 -2.21 -5.99
CA GLY A 248 -3.76 -2.98 -7.19
C GLY A 248 -4.39 -2.41 -8.46
N ALA A 249 -4.13 -3.07 -9.60
CA ALA A 249 -4.67 -2.72 -10.92
C ALA A 249 -4.47 -1.23 -11.29
N ILE A 250 -3.38 -0.64 -10.80
CA ILE A 250 -3.05 0.79 -10.96
C ILE A 250 -4.25 1.66 -10.54
N LEU A 251 -4.85 1.35 -9.35
CA LEU A 251 -6.04 1.99 -8.76
C LEU A 251 -7.32 1.87 -9.61
N GLN A 252 -7.42 0.87 -10.48
CA GLN A 252 -8.59 0.65 -11.34
C GLN A 252 -9.38 -0.57 -10.87
N ASN A 253 -10.66 -0.40 -10.53
CA ASN A 253 -11.54 -1.53 -10.15
C ASN A 253 -12.32 -2.07 -11.35
N PHE A 254 -12.83 -1.17 -12.19
CA PHE A 254 -13.76 -1.49 -13.25
C PHE A 254 -13.29 -0.96 -14.60
N ASN A 255 -13.68 -1.68 -15.64
CA ASN A 255 -13.77 -1.14 -16.97
C ASN A 255 -14.95 -0.14 -17.01
N ASN A 256 -14.67 1.13 -17.22
CA ASN A 256 -15.67 2.19 -17.19
C ASN A 256 -16.66 2.11 -18.39
N VAL A 257 -16.39 1.30 -19.41
CA VAL A 257 -17.28 1.06 -20.55
C VAL A 257 -18.17 -0.17 -20.31
N THR A 258 -17.61 -1.32 -19.90
CA THR A 258 -18.39 -2.55 -19.72
C THR A 258 -18.95 -2.71 -18.31
N GLY A 259 -18.31 -2.11 -17.29
CA GLY A 259 -18.64 -2.25 -15.87
C GLY A 259 -18.11 -3.52 -15.22
N GLU A 260 -17.34 -4.32 -15.96
CA GLU A 260 -16.74 -5.54 -15.47
C GLU A 260 -15.47 -5.23 -14.65
N GLY A 261 -15.14 -6.11 -13.71
CA GLY A 261 -13.94 -6.00 -12.91
C GLY A 261 -12.67 -6.13 -13.74
N ILE A 262 -11.64 -5.38 -13.39
CA ILE A 262 -10.33 -5.45 -14.04
C ILE A 262 -9.47 -6.46 -13.29
N ARG A 263 -9.02 -7.49 -14.01
CA ARG A 263 -8.03 -8.45 -13.50
C ARG A 263 -6.64 -7.86 -13.59
N SER A 264 -5.82 -8.11 -12.57
CA SER A 264 -4.43 -7.66 -12.54
C SER A 264 -3.53 -8.68 -11.86
N THR A 265 -2.25 -8.52 -12.15
CA THR A 265 -1.17 -9.24 -11.49
C THR A 265 -0.05 -8.24 -11.22
N GLY A 266 0.54 -8.31 -10.06
CA GLY A 266 1.62 -7.42 -9.67
C GLY A 266 2.46 -8.00 -8.55
N GLY A 267 3.47 -7.25 -8.18
CA GLY A 267 4.33 -7.62 -7.08
C GLY A 267 5.56 -6.72 -7.02
N TRP A 268 6.26 -6.84 -5.92
CA TRP A 268 7.50 -6.14 -5.70
C TRP A 268 8.53 -7.05 -5.02
N ILE A 269 9.78 -6.72 -5.21
CA ILE A 269 10.93 -7.36 -4.58
C ILE A 269 11.95 -6.30 -4.20
N GLU A 270 12.55 -6.45 -3.02
CA GLU A 270 13.70 -5.65 -2.60
C GLU A 270 14.81 -6.53 -2.03
N THR A 271 16.05 -6.08 -2.19
CA THR A 271 17.18 -6.51 -1.39
C THR A 271 17.57 -5.37 -0.45
N PHE A 272 17.94 -5.71 0.77
CA PHE A 272 18.38 -4.75 1.76
C PHE A 272 19.74 -5.11 2.32
N ALA A 273 20.51 -4.07 2.66
CA ALA A 273 21.85 -4.20 3.21
C ALA A 273 22.04 -3.27 4.41
N PHE A 274 22.45 -3.82 5.54
CA PHE A 274 22.91 -3.08 6.71
C PHE A 274 24.43 -2.97 6.66
N TRP A 275 24.93 -1.81 6.24
CA TRP A 275 26.37 -1.53 6.11
C TRP A 275 27.02 -1.30 7.49
N ARG A 276 26.24 -0.72 8.39
CA ARG A 276 26.54 -0.46 9.79
C ARG A 276 25.22 -0.46 10.56
N SER A 277 25.30 -0.39 11.88
CA SER A 277 24.10 -0.30 12.73
C SER A 277 23.26 0.97 12.51
N ASP A 278 23.86 2.01 11.91
CA ASP A 278 23.25 3.31 11.64
C ASP A 278 23.10 3.60 10.14
N LEU A 279 23.50 2.69 9.25
CA LEU A 279 23.49 2.91 7.80
C LEU A 279 22.99 1.69 7.05
N HIS A 280 21.88 1.82 6.35
CA HIS A 280 21.32 0.75 5.54
C HIS A 280 20.78 1.26 4.21
N SER A 281 20.69 0.37 3.23
CA SER A 281 20.18 0.68 1.89
C SER A 281 19.23 -0.41 1.41
N HIS A 282 18.32 -0.02 0.51
CA HIS A 282 17.40 -0.92 -0.16
C HIS A 282 17.41 -0.64 -1.65
N ILE A 283 17.34 -1.68 -2.45
CA ILE A 283 17.21 -1.61 -3.90
C ILE A 283 16.10 -2.56 -4.28
N GLY A 284 15.15 -2.12 -5.07
CA GLY A 284 14.03 -2.96 -5.44
C GLY A 284 13.33 -2.54 -6.71
N TYR A 285 12.39 -3.38 -7.08
CA TYR A 285 11.54 -3.23 -8.25
C TYR A 285 10.12 -3.65 -7.91
N GLY A 286 9.17 -2.88 -8.41
CA GLY A 286 7.76 -3.24 -8.33
C GLY A 286 7.06 -3.03 -9.65
N VAL A 287 6.02 -3.82 -9.92
CA VAL A 287 5.24 -3.77 -11.16
C VAL A 287 3.79 -4.13 -10.90
N ASP A 288 2.89 -3.41 -11.55
CA ASP A 288 1.46 -3.69 -11.61
C ASP A 288 1.03 -3.76 -13.08
N SER A 289 0.33 -4.83 -13.44
CA SER A 289 -0.05 -5.12 -14.82
C SER A 289 -1.50 -5.61 -14.92
N PRO A 290 -2.45 -4.68 -15.03
CA PRO A 290 -3.82 -5.02 -15.43
C PRO A 290 -3.85 -5.70 -16.79
N LEU A 291 -4.78 -6.66 -16.97
CA LEU A 291 -4.99 -7.27 -18.26
C LEU A 291 -5.56 -6.24 -19.25
N SER A 292 -4.82 -5.93 -20.32
CA SER A 292 -5.19 -4.89 -21.28
C SER A 292 -6.58 -5.10 -21.90
N GLN A 293 -7.02 -6.34 -22.05
CA GLN A 293 -8.37 -6.64 -22.57
C GLN A 293 -9.49 -6.23 -21.61
N ASP A 294 -9.22 -6.20 -20.30
CA ASP A 294 -10.20 -5.83 -19.28
C ASP A 294 -10.24 -4.31 -19.05
N VAL A 295 -9.21 -3.60 -19.48
CA VAL A 295 -9.11 -2.14 -19.34
C VAL A 295 -9.80 -1.46 -20.52
N ALA A 296 -10.57 -0.41 -20.28
CA ALA A 296 -11.15 0.42 -21.34
C ALA A 296 -10.07 1.29 -22.00
N ASP A 297 -10.34 1.76 -23.23
CA ASP A 297 -9.54 2.83 -23.81
C ASP A 297 -9.66 4.06 -22.92
N GLY A 298 -8.52 4.64 -22.56
CA GLY A 298 -8.45 5.76 -21.65
C GLY A 298 -8.50 7.12 -22.35
N VAL A 299 -8.68 8.14 -21.54
CA VAL A 299 -8.58 9.55 -21.92
C VAL A 299 -7.62 10.27 -20.98
N GLU A 300 -7.00 11.34 -21.46
CA GLU A 300 -6.19 12.21 -20.60
C GLU A 300 -7.11 13.08 -19.74
N GLU A 301 -6.76 13.19 -18.45
CA GLU A 301 -7.51 13.95 -17.46
C GLU A 301 -6.58 14.90 -16.70
N PRO A 302 -6.96 16.17 -16.54
CA PRO A 302 -6.07 17.19 -15.94
C PRO A 302 -5.61 16.89 -14.52
N PHE A 303 -6.42 16.15 -13.74
CA PHE A 303 -6.15 15.85 -12.33
C PHE A 303 -5.60 14.44 -12.10
N PHE A 304 -5.95 13.49 -12.97
CA PHE A 304 -5.64 12.07 -12.80
C PHE A 304 -4.68 11.52 -13.86
N GLY A 305 -4.15 12.40 -14.71
CA GLY A 305 -3.24 12.02 -15.79
C GLY A 305 -3.96 11.33 -16.92
N GLY A 306 -4.03 10.02 -16.91
CA GLY A 306 -4.70 9.22 -17.91
C GLY A 306 -5.44 8.05 -17.31
N THR A 307 -6.63 7.76 -17.80
CA THR A 307 -7.34 6.50 -17.56
C THR A 307 -6.87 5.42 -18.54
N GLY A 308 -7.26 4.17 -18.33
CA GLY A 308 -6.85 3.08 -19.23
C GLY A 308 -5.39 2.66 -19.07
N ARG A 309 -4.87 2.70 -17.86
CA ARG A 309 -3.51 2.28 -17.53
C ARG A 309 -3.37 0.77 -17.59
N THR A 310 -2.38 0.27 -18.30
CA THR A 310 -2.15 -1.16 -18.54
C THR A 310 -0.88 -1.72 -17.93
N TYR A 311 0.02 -0.84 -17.51
CA TYR A 311 1.28 -1.23 -16.89
C TYR A 311 1.83 -0.06 -16.08
N ASN A 312 2.34 -0.33 -14.91
CA ASN A 312 3.09 0.65 -14.13
C ASN A 312 4.20 -0.06 -13.35
N SER A 313 5.41 0.45 -13.43
CA SER A 313 6.55 -0.10 -12.71
C SER A 313 7.40 0.98 -12.09
N THR A 314 8.10 0.60 -11.03
CA THR A 314 9.06 1.47 -10.35
C THR A 314 10.29 0.66 -9.97
N ILE A 315 11.47 1.14 -10.37
CA ILE A 315 12.75 0.74 -9.80
C ILE A 315 13.10 1.78 -8.75
N PHE A 316 13.61 1.37 -7.61
CA PHE A 316 14.08 2.29 -6.58
C PHE A 316 15.42 1.85 -5.99
N ALA A 317 16.18 2.83 -5.50
CA ALA A 317 17.34 2.63 -4.66
C ALA A 317 17.41 3.72 -3.62
N ASN A 318 17.62 3.35 -2.35
CA ASN A 318 17.68 4.31 -1.27
C ASN A 318 18.81 4.03 -0.29
N LEU A 319 19.10 5.06 0.49
CA LEU A 319 20.06 5.03 1.60
C LEU A 319 19.45 5.74 2.80
N TYR A 320 19.43 5.06 3.93
CA TYR A 320 19.01 5.60 5.22
C TYR A 320 20.20 5.72 6.15
N TRP A 321 20.34 6.86 6.78
CA TRP A 321 21.31 7.13 7.83
C TRP A 321 20.61 7.54 9.11
N ASP A 322 20.69 6.69 10.13
CA ASP A 322 20.22 6.95 11.49
C ASP A 322 21.28 7.78 12.24
N VAL A 323 21.24 9.11 12.06
CA VAL A 323 22.21 10.05 12.63
C VAL A 323 22.21 9.97 14.16
N SER A 324 21.06 9.73 14.74
CA SER A 324 20.84 9.49 16.17
C SER A 324 19.58 8.66 16.39
N ALA A 325 19.29 8.29 17.63
CA ALA A 325 18.04 7.62 17.99
C ALA A 325 16.77 8.40 17.61
N SER A 326 16.89 9.71 17.40
CA SER A 326 15.77 10.61 17.10
C SER A 326 15.80 11.22 15.70
N LEU A 327 16.90 11.09 14.95
CA LEU A 327 17.05 11.71 13.63
C LEU A 327 17.51 10.70 12.60
N ARG A 328 16.71 10.52 11.55
CA ARG A 328 17.02 9.76 10.34
C ARG A 328 17.04 10.67 9.13
N ILE A 329 18.00 10.46 8.24
CA ILE A 329 18.07 11.07 6.91
C ILE A 329 17.93 9.97 5.87
N GLY A 330 17.01 10.12 4.94
CA GLY A 330 16.80 9.20 3.82
C GLY A 330 16.98 9.92 2.48
N ASN A 331 17.60 9.23 1.53
CA ASN A 331 17.67 9.67 0.14
C ASN A 331 17.29 8.51 -0.76
N GLU A 332 16.48 8.76 -1.77
CA GLU A 332 15.96 7.75 -2.70
C GLU A 332 15.98 8.27 -4.12
N VAL A 333 16.33 7.40 -5.04
CA VAL A 333 16.14 7.61 -6.48
C VAL A 333 15.16 6.57 -7.00
N THR A 334 14.29 7.00 -7.91
CA THR A 334 13.31 6.13 -8.54
C THR A 334 13.34 6.31 -10.05
N TRP A 335 13.06 5.24 -10.78
CA TRP A 335 12.68 5.29 -12.18
C TRP A 335 11.31 4.65 -12.31
N ARG A 336 10.34 5.40 -12.84
CA ARG A 336 8.95 4.96 -12.99
C ARG A 336 8.57 4.92 -14.45
N LYS A 337 7.72 3.94 -14.82
CA LYS A 337 7.19 3.83 -16.17
C LYS A 337 5.71 3.47 -16.12
N THR A 338 4.90 4.20 -16.91
CA THR A 338 3.46 3.97 -17.03
C THR A 338 3.06 3.82 -18.48
N HIS A 339 2.26 2.78 -18.80
CA HIS A 339 1.72 2.55 -20.14
C HIS A 339 0.21 2.74 -20.17
N TYR A 340 -0.26 3.21 -21.30
CA TYR A 340 -1.67 3.45 -21.56
C TYR A 340 -2.17 2.60 -22.73
N LYS A 341 -3.44 2.17 -22.68
CA LYS A 341 -4.06 1.39 -23.76
C LYS A 341 -4.37 2.22 -24.99
N ASN A 342 -4.86 3.46 -24.78
CA ASN A 342 -5.16 4.37 -25.86
C ASN A 342 -3.87 4.85 -26.55
N PRO A 343 -3.69 4.58 -27.86
CA PRO A 343 -2.47 5.01 -28.56
C PRO A 343 -2.29 6.54 -28.68
N LEU A 344 -3.31 7.32 -28.35
CA LEU A 344 -3.23 8.79 -28.27
C LEU A 344 -2.64 9.26 -26.93
N LEU A 345 -2.61 8.38 -25.92
CA LEU A 345 -1.95 8.63 -24.65
C LEU A 345 -0.60 7.93 -24.69
N LEU A 346 0.45 8.70 -24.97
CA LEU A 346 1.79 8.12 -25.07
C LEU A 346 2.24 7.59 -23.71
N ASP A 347 2.93 6.47 -23.73
CA ASP A 347 3.61 5.94 -22.57
C ASP A 347 4.59 6.95 -22.01
N ASN A 348 4.76 6.98 -20.69
CA ASN A 348 5.69 7.89 -20.06
C ASN A 348 6.60 7.17 -19.09
N ASP A 349 7.83 7.66 -18.98
CA ASP A 349 8.80 7.20 -17.99
C ASP A 349 9.60 8.39 -17.44
N GLY A 350 10.04 8.28 -16.20
CA GLY A 350 10.70 9.40 -15.57
C GLY A 350 11.47 9.04 -14.31
N PHE A 351 12.38 9.93 -13.97
CA PHE A 351 13.23 9.87 -12.81
C PHE A 351 12.63 10.67 -11.65
N GLY A 352 12.70 10.12 -10.44
CA GLY A 352 12.35 10.79 -9.21
C GLY A 352 13.51 10.81 -8.22
N TYR A 353 13.63 11.90 -7.47
CA TYR A 353 14.55 12.01 -6.34
C TYR A 353 13.79 12.44 -5.09
N HIS A 354 13.93 11.68 -4.02
CA HIS A 354 13.34 11.98 -2.73
C HIS A 354 14.40 12.13 -1.65
N SER A 355 14.34 13.22 -0.89
CA SER A 355 15.15 13.41 0.32
C SER A 355 14.22 13.68 1.50
N GLN A 356 14.43 12.96 2.60
CA GLN A 356 13.61 13.02 3.80
C GLN A 356 14.45 13.22 5.05
N PHE A 357 13.95 14.06 5.94
CA PHE A 357 14.41 14.20 7.31
C PHE A 357 13.29 13.73 8.23
N GLN A 358 13.55 12.73 9.05
CA GLN A 358 12.58 12.18 9.98
C GLN A 358 13.04 12.41 11.41
N TRP A 359 12.21 13.08 12.19
CA TRP A 359 12.38 13.25 13.62
C TRP A 359 11.39 12.35 14.38
N SER A 360 11.91 11.59 15.36
CA SER A 360 11.12 10.76 16.28
C SER A 360 11.35 11.23 17.72
N PHE A 361 10.28 11.38 18.50
CA PHE A 361 10.31 11.84 19.88
C PHE A 361 9.17 11.22 20.70
#